data_0892e58ee07813215838427038a25326
#
_entry.id   0892e58ee07813215838427038a25326
#
_cell.length_a   1.000
_cell.length_b   1.000
_cell.length_c   1.000
_cell.angle_alpha   90.00
_cell.angle_beta   90.00
_cell.angle_gamma   90.00
#
_symmetry.space_group_name_H-M   'P 1'
#
loop_
_entity.id
_entity.type
_entity.pdbx_description
1 polymer ?
#
loop_
_entity_poly.entity_id
_entity_poly.type
_entity_poly.pdbx_seq_one_letter_code
_entity_poly.pdbx_strand_id
1 'polypeptide(L)'
;KGHYWNMMQSASMNHALKTFGSFNRWMGYFDVDEYFQITDPTKLLNHTISLSDFLDQNFPESTYPGGVQFRNCPISCLFDEVGIASSRYRLLFEKCRHIHSEQDCQSRTKMFIRPRHVPIMQNIHALEHGIQFASSSQSSSLAQFRHYHYGVMLITMSENDTIDRSMDIFIDELKKRIISYL
;
A
#
# COMPACT_ATOMS: atom_id res chain seq x y z
N LYS A 1 24.93 6.67 -3.19
CA LYS A 1 23.80 7.55 -2.77
C LYS A 1 22.64 6.75 -2.13
N GLY A 2 22.29 5.53 -2.59
CA GLY A 2 21.19 4.73 -2.03
C GLY A 2 21.40 4.25 -0.60
N HIS A 3 22.62 4.05 -0.16
CA HIS A 3 22.92 3.51 1.17
C HIS A 3 22.48 4.46 2.32
N TYR A 4 22.71 5.76 2.17
CA TYR A 4 22.29 6.75 3.17
C TYR A 4 20.77 6.85 3.29
N TRP A 5 20.05 6.75 2.16
CA TRP A 5 18.59 6.79 2.16
C TRP A 5 18.01 5.62 2.98
N ASN A 6 18.49 4.41 2.76
CA ASN A 6 18.02 3.23 3.51
C ASN A 6 18.30 3.34 5.01
N MET A 7 19.45 3.89 5.40
CA MET A 7 19.77 4.15 6.81
C MET A 7 18.83 5.17 7.44
N MET A 8 18.55 6.28 6.77
CA MET A 8 17.61 7.29 7.25
C MET A 8 16.20 6.75 7.37
N GLN A 9 15.76 5.95 6.41
CA GLN A 9 14.46 5.31 6.44
C GLN A 9 14.35 4.35 7.64
N SER A 10 15.31 3.47 7.85
CA SER A 10 15.34 2.57 9.01
C SER A 10 15.36 3.32 10.33
N ALA A 11 16.14 4.39 10.44
CA ALA A 11 16.20 5.21 11.64
C ALA A 11 14.84 5.86 11.94
N SER A 12 14.19 6.44 10.93
CA SER A 12 12.88 7.09 11.07
C SER A 12 11.79 6.08 11.48
N MET A 13 11.80 4.90 10.89
CA MET A 13 10.84 3.83 11.21
C MET A 13 11.01 3.36 12.66
N ASN A 14 12.24 3.14 13.10
CA ASN A 14 12.51 2.71 14.47
C ASN A 14 12.25 3.82 15.49
N HIS A 15 12.45 5.09 15.10
CA HIS A 15 12.03 6.21 15.92
C HIS A 15 10.51 6.22 16.09
N ALA A 16 9.75 6.10 15.00
CA ALA A 16 8.30 6.02 15.05
C ALA A 16 7.81 4.82 15.88
N LEU A 17 8.42 3.64 15.70
CA LEU A 17 8.12 2.44 16.47
C LEU A 17 8.29 2.67 17.97
N LYS A 18 9.41 3.23 18.39
CA LYS A 18 9.70 3.51 19.80
C LYS A 18 8.80 4.60 20.38
N THR A 19 8.48 5.63 19.61
CA THR A 19 7.68 6.76 20.07
C THR A 19 6.19 6.43 20.18
N PHE A 20 5.66 5.73 19.20
CA PHE A 20 4.22 5.52 19.04
C PHE A 20 3.76 4.07 19.23
N GLY A 21 4.68 3.10 19.22
CA GLY A 21 4.35 1.68 19.22
C GLY A 21 3.55 1.25 20.44
N SER A 22 3.85 1.78 21.62
CA SER A 22 3.13 1.44 22.86
C SER A 22 1.66 1.88 22.86
N PHE A 23 1.29 2.84 22.03
CA PHE A 23 -0.07 3.40 21.96
C PHE A 23 -0.91 2.80 20.83
N ASN A 24 -0.27 2.02 19.93
CA ASN A 24 -0.92 1.53 18.73
C ASN A 24 -0.97 0.01 18.70
N ARG A 25 -2.12 -0.52 18.32
CA ARG A 25 -2.30 -1.96 18.07
C ARG A 25 -1.61 -2.38 16.77
N TRP A 26 -1.68 -1.51 15.75
CA TRP A 26 -1.08 -1.69 14.45
C TRP A 26 -0.31 -0.45 14.00
N MET A 27 0.80 -0.64 13.32
CA MET A 27 1.52 0.42 12.60
C MET A 27 1.80 -0.03 11.17
N GLY A 28 1.47 0.83 10.21
CA GLY A 28 1.78 0.60 8.80
C GLY A 28 2.97 1.44 8.35
N TYR A 29 3.84 0.83 7.54
CA TYR A 29 4.99 1.50 6.95
C TYR A 29 4.92 1.39 5.43
N PHE A 30 4.63 2.52 4.77
CA PHE A 30 4.49 2.62 3.32
C PHE A 30 4.79 4.03 2.85
N ASP A 31 5.04 4.18 1.56
CA ASP A 31 5.38 5.47 0.96
C ASP A 31 4.11 6.29 0.68
N VAL A 32 4.26 7.61 0.49
CA VAL A 32 3.13 8.54 0.34
C VAL A 32 2.33 8.35 -0.96
N ASP A 33 2.89 7.64 -1.93
CA ASP A 33 2.30 7.29 -3.21
C ASP A 33 1.77 5.83 -3.24
N GLU A 34 1.68 5.20 -2.08
CA GLU A 34 1.16 3.85 -1.91
C GLU A 34 -0.18 3.87 -1.17
N TYR A 35 -1.16 3.15 -1.70
CA TYR A 35 -2.51 3.09 -1.17
C TYR A 35 -2.89 1.65 -0.83
N PHE A 36 -3.30 1.44 0.41
CA PHE A 36 -3.79 0.14 0.85
C PHE A 36 -5.20 -0.09 0.34
N GLN A 37 -5.41 -1.23 -0.30
CA GLN A 37 -6.68 -1.61 -0.88
C GLN A 37 -7.10 -3.01 -0.41
N ILE A 38 -8.28 -3.10 0.19
CA ILE A 38 -8.96 -4.37 0.45
C ILE A 38 -9.55 -4.84 -0.87
N THR A 39 -9.29 -6.09 -1.26
CA THR A 39 -9.70 -6.65 -2.56
C THR A 39 -11.17 -7.09 -2.58
N ASP A 40 -11.77 -7.33 -1.41
CA ASP A 40 -13.19 -7.67 -1.30
C ASP A 40 -14.07 -6.41 -1.40
N PRO A 41 -14.76 -6.17 -2.53
CA PRO A 41 -15.57 -4.98 -2.72
C PRO A 41 -16.77 -4.90 -1.77
N THR A 42 -17.26 -6.03 -1.25
CA THR A 42 -18.41 -6.04 -0.35
C THR A 42 -18.05 -5.44 1.01
N LYS A 43 -16.82 -5.62 1.46
CA LYS A 43 -16.29 -5.03 2.70
C LYS A 43 -16.00 -3.54 2.55
N LEU A 44 -15.63 -3.09 1.34
CA LEU A 44 -15.36 -1.68 1.05
C LEU A 44 -16.63 -0.82 1.03
N LEU A 45 -17.70 -1.33 0.42
CA LEU A 45 -18.94 -0.56 0.22
C LEU A 45 -19.71 -0.32 1.51
N ASN A 46 -19.56 -1.17 2.50
CA ASN A 46 -20.36 -1.08 3.73
C ASN A 46 -19.77 -0.16 4.79
N HIS A 47 -18.56 0.39 4.62
CA HIS A 47 -17.84 1.26 5.58
C HIS A 47 -17.87 0.79 7.05
N THR A 48 -18.13 -0.51 7.27
CA THR A 48 -18.50 -1.06 8.57
C THR A 48 -17.33 -1.60 9.36
N ILE A 49 -16.17 -1.78 8.72
CA ILE A 49 -14.99 -2.33 9.40
C ILE A 49 -13.85 -1.32 9.40
N SER A 50 -13.27 -1.08 10.56
CA SER A 50 -12.04 -0.30 10.64
C SER A 50 -10.86 -1.12 10.09
N LEU A 51 -9.80 -0.44 9.62
CA LEU A 51 -8.58 -1.12 9.18
C LEU A 51 -8.00 -2.02 10.27
N SER A 52 -8.03 -1.55 11.51
CA SER A 52 -7.54 -2.31 12.66
C SER A 52 -8.35 -3.60 12.87
N ASP A 53 -9.67 -3.52 12.77
CA ASP A 53 -10.55 -4.69 12.93
C ASP A 53 -10.40 -5.66 11.75
N PHE A 54 -10.26 -5.14 10.53
CA PHE A 54 -9.95 -5.97 9.35
C PHE A 54 -8.66 -6.77 9.56
N LEU A 55 -7.60 -6.12 10.04
CA LEU A 55 -6.31 -6.75 10.27
C LEU A 55 -6.41 -7.80 11.40
N ASP A 56 -7.11 -7.52 12.49
CA ASP A 56 -7.26 -8.46 13.61
C ASP A 56 -8.09 -9.69 13.24
N GLN A 57 -9.16 -9.51 12.47
CA GLN A 57 -10.03 -10.61 12.04
C GLN A 57 -9.32 -11.58 11.09
N ASN A 58 -8.50 -11.08 10.18
CA ASN A 58 -7.86 -11.90 9.16
C ASN A 58 -6.46 -12.38 9.56
N PHE A 59 -5.79 -11.70 10.48
CA PHE A 59 -4.44 -12.02 10.91
C PHE A 59 -4.37 -12.02 12.45
N PRO A 60 -4.92 -13.05 13.11
CA PRO A 60 -4.98 -13.10 14.58
C PRO A 60 -3.58 -13.11 15.19
N GLU A 61 -3.42 -12.40 16.30
CA GLU A 61 -2.14 -12.23 16.98
C GLU A 61 -1.55 -13.55 17.48
N SER A 62 -2.39 -14.50 17.86
CA SER A 62 -1.96 -15.83 18.28
C SER A 62 -1.20 -16.60 17.19
N THR A 63 -1.49 -16.29 15.93
CA THR A 63 -0.85 -16.94 14.76
C THR A 63 0.24 -16.06 14.14
N TYR A 64 0.01 -14.75 14.09
CA TYR A 64 0.88 -13.78 13.43
C TYR A 64 1.23 -12.60 14.37
N PRO A 65 1.99 -12.85 15.44
CA PRO A 65 2.31 -11.82 16.43
C PRO A 65 3.06 -10.63 15.86
N GLY A 66 3.94 -10.83 14.87
CA GLY A 66 4.71 -9.76 14.24
C GLY A 66 3.89 -8.87 13.32
N GLY A 67 2.81 -9.40 12.72
CA GLY A 67 2.00 -8.64 11.79
C GLY A 67 1.76 -9.34 10.45
N VAL A 68 1.64 -8.56 9.38
CA VAL A 68 1.31 -9.06 8.04
C VAL A 68 2.02 -8.27 6.95
N GLN A 69 2.51 -8.98 5.93
CA GLN A 69 3.00 -8.42 4.67
C GLN A 69 1.90 -8.45 3.62
N PHE A 70 1.80 -7.38 2.84
CA PHE A 70 0.95 -7.29 1.66
C PHE A 70 1.79 -7.06 0.42
N ARG A 71 1.34 -7.59 -0.71
CA ARG A 71 1.93 -7.28 -2.03
C ARG A 71 1.80 -5.79 -2.31
N ASN A 72 2.77 -5.25 -3.01
CA ASN A 72 2.78 -3.87 -3.48
C ASN A 72 2.82 -3.87 -5.01
N CYS A 73 1.68 -3.58 -5.64
CA CYS A 73 1.52 -3.65 -7.07
C CYS A 73 1.76 -2.28 -7.71
N PRO A 74 2.76 -2.13 -8.57
CA PRO A 74 2.99 -0.88 -9.27
C PRO A 74 1.84 -0.61 -10.26
N ILE A 75 1.39 0.64 -10.27
CA ILE A 75 0.40 1.16 -11.20
C ILE A 75 1.09 2.13 -12.13
N SER A 76 0.92 1.94 -13.43
CA SER A 76 1.54 2.78 -14.45
C SER A 76 0.53 3.66 -15.17
N CYS A 77 1.06 4.76 -15.71
CA CYS A 77 0.35 5.64 -16.62
C CYS A 77 0.78 5.36 -18.05
N LEU A 78 -0.15 5.38 -19.01
CA LEU A 78 0.19 5.36 -20.41
C LEU A 78 0.84 6.70 -20.82
N PHE A 79 1.80 6.62 -21.76
CA PHE A 79 2.51 7.80 -22.26
C PHE A 79 1.56 8.87 -22.82
N ASP A 80 0.56 8.45 -23.59
CA ASP A 80 -0.44 9.33 -24.20
C ASP A 80 -1.36 10.02 -23.17
N GLU A 81 -1.53 9.42 -22.00
CA GLU A 81 -2.33 9.99 -20.92
C GLU A 81 -1.57 11.06 -20.13
N VAL A 82 -0.24 11.00 -20.10
CA VAL A 82 0.60 12.01 -19.42
C VAL A 82 0.60 13.34 -20.17
N GLY A 83 0.56 13.30 -21.54
CA GLY A 83 0.47 14.50 -22.37
C GLY A 83 -0.83 15.30 -22.22
N ILE A 84 -1.90 14.66 -21.72
CA ILE A 84 -3.21 15.27 -21.43
C ILE A 84 -3.26 15.88 -20.01
N ALA A 85 -2.11 16.04 -19.35
CA ALA A 85 -1.99 16.54 -17.99
C ALA A 85 -2.53 17.96 -17.74
N SER A 86 -3.14 18.61 -18.73
CA SER A 86 -3.60 19.99 -18.65
C SER A 86 -5.00 20.20 -18.06
N SER A 87 -5.77 19.15 -17.75
CA SER A 87 -7.04 19.36 -17.05
C SER A 87 -6.81 19.41 -15.54
N ARG A 88 -6.99 20.53 -14.94
CA ARG A 88 -6.80 20.89 -13.51
C ARG A 88 -7.47 19.97 -12.48
N TYR A 89 -8.22 18.95 -12.89
CA TYR A 89 -9.15 18.23 -12.01
C TYR A 89 -9.10 16.69 -12.14
N ARG A 90 -8.09 16.13 -12.80
CA ARG A 90 -7.97 14.66 -12.86
C ARG A 90 -7.06 14.14 -11.75
N LEU A 91 -7.62 13.27 -10.93
CA LEU A 91 -6.86 12.54 -9.93
C LEU A 91 -5.87 11.57 -10.61
N LEU A 92 -4.76 11.30 -9.95
CA LEU A 92 -3.75 10.36 -10.42
C LEU A 92 -4.38 8.98 -10.74
N PHE A 93 -5.31 8.53 -9.91
CA PHE A 93 -6.05 7.27 -10.08
C PHE A 93 -6.90 7.19 -11.35
N GLU A 94 -7.29 8.32 -11.93
CA GLU A 94 -8.04 8.35 -13.20
C GLU A 94 -7.14 8.18 -14.40
N LYS A 95 -5.86 8.50 -14.25
CA LYS A 95 -4.88 8.48 -15.33
C LYS A 95 -4.04 7.22 -15.33
N CYS A 96 -3.62 6.79 -14.16
CA CYS A 96 -2.70 5.69 -13.98
C CYS A 96 -3.50 4.47 -13.52
N ARG A 97 -3.79 3.55 -14.44
CA ARG A 97 -4.68 2.41 -14.18
C ARG A 97 -4.10 1.08 -14.62
N HIS A 98 -2.88 1.09 -15.17
CA HIS A 98 -2.32 -0.13 -15.73
C HIS A 98 -1.53 -0.89 -14.67
N ILE A 99 -2.00 -2.10 -14.36
CA ILE A 99 -1.28 -3.05 -13.53
C ILE A 99 -0.40 -3.89 -14.44
N HIS A 100 0.88 -3.92 -14.13
CA HIS A 100 1.81 -4.89 -14.70
C HIS A 100 1.46 -6.31 -14.27
N SER A 101 2.21 -7.26 -14.81
CA SER A 101 2.00 -8.68 -14.51
C SER A 101 1.96 -8.96 -13.00
N GLU A 102 1.30 -10.03 -12.60
CA GLU A 102 1.32 -10.48 -11.19
C GLU A 102 2.74 -10.67 -10.64
N GLN A 103 3.73 -10.95 -11.51
CA GLN A 103 5.13 -11.09 -11.10
C GLN A 103 5.70 -9.79 -10.55
N ASP A 104 5.32 -8.63 -11.11
CA ASP A 104 5.78 -7.34 -10.63
C ASP A 104 5.19 -6.99 -9.25
N CYS A 105 3.98 -7.46 -8.97
CA CYS A 105 3.35 -7.36 -7.66
C CYS A 105 4.04 -8.21 -6.58
N GLN A 106 4.77 -9.25 -6.96
CA GLN A 106 5.39 -10.18 -6.00
C GLN A 106 6.74 -9.69 -5.48
N SER A 107 7.44 -8.85 -6.25
CA SER A 107 8.82 -8.41 -5.95
C SER A 107 8.90 -7.41 -4.80
N ARG A 108 7.81 -6.74 -4.46
CA ARG A 108 7.76 -5.70 -3.42
C ARG A 108 6.64 -5.99 -2.44
N THR A 109 6.90 -5.72 -1.17
CA THR A 109 5.91 -5.89 -0.11
C THR A 109 5.94 -4.69 0.83
N LYS A 110 4.82 -4.46 1.52
CA LYS A 110 4.69 -3.50 2.60
C LYS A 110 4.05 -4.16 3.81
N MET A 111 4.27 -3.62 4.99
CA MET A 111 3.91 -4.28 6.22
C MET A 111 2.99 -3.43 7.08
N PHE A 112 2.02 -4.13 7.72
CA PHE A 112 1.43 -3.69 8.97
C PHE A 112 2.01 -4.57 10.09
N ILE A 113 2.55 -3.95 11.11
CA ILE A 113 3.15 -4.63 12.25
C ILE A 113 2.35 -4.44 13.54
N ARG A 114 2.52 -5.37 14.48
CA ARG A 114 2.11 -5.20 15.88
C ARG A 114 3.31 -4.71 16.68
N PRO A 115 3.37 -3.43 17.05
CA PRO A 115 4.57 -2.83 17.64
C PRO A 115 5.08 -3.54 18.89
N ARG A 116 4.16 -4.08 19.70
CA ARG A 116 4.52 -4.78 20.95
C ARG A 116 5.33 -6.08 20.76
N HIS A 117 5.31 -6.64 19.54
CA HIS A 117 6.05 -7.86 19.20
C HIS A 117 7.24 -7.61 18.26
N VAL A 118 7.44 -6.38 17.84
CA VAL A 118 8.49 -5.99 16.91
C VAL A 118 9.44 -5.01 17.59
N PRO A 119 10.55 -5.46 18.12
CA PRO A 119 11.49 -4.60 18.85
C PRO A 119 12.24 -3.64 17.94
N ILE A 120 12.46 -4.04 16.67
CA ILE A 120 13.20 -3.27 15.69
C ILE A 120 12.74 -3.60 14.26
N MET A 121 12.71 -2.59 13.40
CA MET A 121 12.49 -2.72 11.97
C MET A 121 13.82 -2.72 11.23
N GLN A 122 14.07 -3.72 10.40
CA GLN A 122 15.25 -3.74 9.53
C GLN A 122 15.05 -2.83 8.32
N ASN A 123 13.89 -2.92 7.69
CA ASN A 123 13.47 -2.07 6.56
C ASN A 123 11.95 -2.15 6.38
N ILE A 124 11.40 -1.41 5.42
CA ILE A 124 9.94 -1.37 5.15
C ILE A 124 9.37 -2.68 4.58
N HIS A 125 10.22 -3.63 4.22
CA HIS A 125 9.84 -4.88 3.57
C HIS A 125 10.06 -6.11 4.44
N ALA A 126 10.82 -6.00 5.54
CA ALA A 126 11.21 -7.14 6.35
C ALA A 126 11.28 -6.82 7.84
N LEU A 127 10.85 -7.79 8.64
CA LEU A 127 11.06 -7.84 10.07
C LEU A 127 12.38 -8.55 10.41
N GLU A 128 12.80 -8.42 11.65
CA GLU A 128 13.92 -9.19 12.19
C GLU A 128 13.65 -10.69 12.12
N HIS A 129 14.70 -11.50 11.94
CA HIS A 129 14.59 -12.94 11.90
C HIS A 129 13.96 -13.49 13.19
N GLY A 130 13.08 -14.47 13.04
CA GLY A 130 12.41 -15.14 14.15
C GLY A 130 11.06 -14.55 14.56
N ILE A 131 10.67 -13.38 14.04
CA ILE A 131 9.35 -12.82 14.28
C ILE A 131 8.36 -13.43 13.28
N GLN A 132 7.36 -14.12 13.78
CA GLN A 132 6.33 -14.75 12.96
C GLN A 132 5.34 -13.71 12.43
N PHE A 133 5.11 -13.71 11.12
CA PHE A 133 4.15 -12.84 10.46
C PHE A 133 3.46 -13.55 9.28
N ALA A 134 2.29 -13.05 8.85
CA ALA A 134 1.64 -13.53 7.66
C ALA A 134 2.37 -13.00 6.41
N SER A 135 2.76 -13.91 5.52
CA SER A 135 3.45 -13.57 4.27
C SER A 135 2.51 -12.92 3.25
N SER A 136 3.08 -12.24 2.27
CA SER A 136 2.31 -11.63 1.19
C SER A 136 1.52 -12.65 0.35
N SER A 137 1.92 -13.90 0.28
CA SER A 137 1.15 -14.96 -0.38
C SER A 137 -0.12 -15.32 0.39
N GLN A 138 -0.10 -15.25 1.72
CA GLN A 138 -1.27 -15.51 2.57
C GLN A 138 -2.27 -14.35 2.57
N SER A 139 -1.81 -13.13 2.38
CA SER A 139 -2.63 -11.92 2.42
C SER A 139 -3.16 -11.47 1.07
N SER A 140 -2.59 -11.95 -0.04
CA SER A 140 -2.81 -11.40 -1.39
C SER A 140 -4.26 -11.48 -1.91
N SER A 141 -5.04 -12.45 -1.45
CA SER A 141 -6.47 -12.55 -1.78
C SER A 141 -7.36 -11.59 -1.00
N LEU A 142 -6.85 -11.00 0.08
CA LEU A 142 -7.62 -10.16 1.00
C LEU A 142 -7.40 -8.68 0.77
N ALA A 143 -6.14 -8.29 0.54
CA ALA A 143 -5.75 -6.91 0.34
C ALA A 143 -4.37 -6.80 -0.30
N GLN A 144 -4.05 -5.62 -0.80
CA GLN A 144 -2.76 -5.29 -1.39
C GLN A 144 -2.50 -3.79 -1.35
N PHE A 145 -1.27 -3.38 -1.57
CA PHE A 145 -0.93 -1.99 -1.85
C PHE A 145 -0.96 -1.71 -3.35
N ARG A 146 -1.37 -0.49 -3.72
CA ARG A 146 -1.26 0.08 -5.06
C ARG A 146 -0.25 1.21 -5.02
N HIS A 147 0.82 1.06 -5.78
CA HIS A 147 1.91 2.02 -5.83
C HIS A 147 1.83 2.85 -7.11
N TYR A 148 1.40 4.10 -6.96
CA TYR A 148 1.26 5.06 -8.06
C TYR A 148 2.56 5.83 -8.26
N HIS A 149 3.52 5.21 -8.93
CA HIS A 149 4.83 5.81 -9.14
C HIS A 149 4.80 6.88 -10.23
N TYR A 150 4.69 8.15 -9.81
CA TYR A 150 4.67 9.27 -10.75
C TYR A 150 6.07 9.50 -11.35
N GLY A 151 6.17 9.38 -12.66
CA GLY A 151 7.32 9.87 -13.45
C GLY A 151 8.39 8.88 -13.83
N VAL A 152 8.31 7.59 -13.45
CA VAL A 152 9.39 6.62 -13.77
C VAL A 152 8.95 5.49 -14.71
N MET A 153 7.66 5.21 -14.83
CA MET A 153 7.18 4.13 -15.70
C MET A 153 6.12 4.62 -16.68
N LEU A 154 6.57 5.34 -17.69
CA LEU A 154 5.81 5.49 -18.92
C LEU A 154 6.01 4.20 -19.71
N ILE A 155 5.00 3.35 -19.74
CA ILE A 155 5.11 2.04 -20.39
C ILE A 155 4.16 2.01 -21.59
N THR A 156 4.65 1.41 -22.66
CA THR A 156 3.77 0.89 -23.70
C THR A 156 3.00 -0.28 -23.14
N MET A 157 1.68 -0.30 -23.34
CA MET A 157 0.84 -1.43 -22.92
C MET A 157 1.42 -2.74 -23.49
N SER A 158 1.57 -3.72 -22.60
CA SER A 158 1.76 -5.11 -23.01
C SER A 158 0.41 -5.80 -23.13
N GLU A 159 0.33 -6.89 -23.90
CA GLU A 159 -0.88 -7.69 -24.04
C GLU A 159 -1.39 -8.26 -22.69
N ASN A 160 -0.54 -8.27 -21.66
CA ASN A 160 -0.83 -8.80 -20.34
C ASN A 160 -1.20 -7.72 -19.30
N ASP A 161 -1.20 -6.44 -19.70
CA ASP A 161 -1.56 -5.36 -18.78
C ASP A 161 -3.08 -5.33 -18.56
N THR A 162 -3.47 -5.20 -17.30
CA THR A 162 -4.88 -5.08 -16.94
C THR A 162 -5.19 -3.66 -16.45
N ILE A 163 -6.40 -3.20 -16.74
CA ILE A 163 -6.88 -1.90 -16.26
C ILE A 163 -7.40 -2.06 -14.83
N ASP A 164 -6.78 -1.38 -13.89
CA ASP A 164 -7.27 -1.29 -12.51
C ASP A 164 -8.38 -0.25 -12.40
N ARG A 165 -9.58 -0.70 -12.10
CA ARG A 165 -10.74 0.15 -11.84
C ARG A 165 -11.14 0.19 -10.37
N SER A 166 -10.33 -0.34 -9.52
CA SER A 166 -10.63 -0.51 -8.10
C SER A 166 -10.84 0.82 -7.35
N MET A 167 -10.23 1.89 -7.85
CA MET A 167 -10.39 3.23 -7.27
C MET A 167 -11.58 4.02 -7.85
N ASP A 168 -12.23 3.51 -8.92
CA ASP A 168 -13.33 4.22 -9.58
C ASP A 168 -14.48 4.56 -8.63
N ILE A 169 -14.80 3.65 -7.69
CA ILE A 169 -15.85 3.84 -6.69
C ILE A 169 -15.61 5.01 -5.74
N PHE A 170 -14.35 5.45 -5.58
CA PHE A 170 -13.98 6.54 -4.68
C PHE A 170 -13.76 7.87 -5.39
N ILE A 171 -13.65 7.87 -6.73
CA ILE A 171 -13.24 9.05 -7.51
C ILE A 171 -14.20 10.22 -7.28
N ASP A 172 -15.51 9.98 -7.38
CA ASP A 172 -16.51 11.04 -7.25
C ASP A 172 -16.54 11.62 -5.83
N GLU A 173 -16.40 10.77 -4.82
CA GLU A 173 -16.36 11.20 -3.42
C GLU A 173 -15.08 11.99 -3.11
N LEU A 174 -13.93 11.54 -3.61
CA LEU A 174 -12.67 12.26 -3.48
C LEU A 174 -12.71 13.63 -4.15
N LYS A 175 -13.29 13.72 -5.37
CA LYS A 175 -13.47 14.99 -6.07
C LYS A 175 -14.34 15.95 -5.27
N LYS A 176 -15.47 15.48 -4.74
CA LYS A 176 -16.36 16.31 -3.92
C LYS A 176 -15.62 16.88 -2.70
N ARG A 177 -14.86 16.05 -2.01
CA ARG A 177 -14.06 16.49 -0.84
C ARG A 177 -12.99 17.50 -1.22
N ILE A 178 -12.22 17.25 -2.28
CA ILE A 178 -11.18 18.18 -2.73
C ILE A 178 -11.79 19.54 -3.09
N ILE A 179 -12.89 19.55 -3.84
CA ILE A 179 -13.57 20.80 -4.22
C ILE A 179 -14.10 21.56 -3.01
N SER A 180 -14.52 20.87 -1.96
CA SER A 180 -15.01 21.51 -0.72
C SER A 180 -13.93 22.22 0.09
N TYR A 181 -12.64 21.95 -0.17
CA TYR A 181 -11.50 22.59 0.49
C TYR A 181 -10.82 23.69 -0.33
N LEU A 182 -11.24 23.87 -1.60
CA LEU A 182 -10.74 24.93 -2.50
C LEU A 182 -11.68 26.13 -2.54
#